data_dee11a208316e31d43692a9a23765e00
#
_entry.id   dee11a208316e31d43692a9a23765e00
#
_cell.length_a   1.000
_cell.length_b   1.000
_cell.length_c   1.000
_cell.angle_alpha   90.00
_cell.angle_beta   90.00
_cell.angle_gamma   90.00
#
_symmetry.space_group_name_H-M   'P 1'
#
loop_
_entity.id
_entity.type
_entity.pdbx_description
1 polymer ?
#
loop_
_entity_poly.entity_id
_entity_poly.type
_entity_poly.pdbx_seq_one_letter_code
_entity_poly.pdbx_strand_id
1 'polypeptide(L)'
;MISVPSIPEDPFPASEVFVDCCGRSREFDLELLDIGRGCFVRATERVAGNDGYAFAAHSETDPWLALGRLRDKIREGLATRYLVEGQHPPSLTHDVVAGHITYGGIVVDGRQLGFDELTTLLSSYEGWHFTLKIVDGYGAS
;
A
#
# COMPACT_ATOMS: atom_id res chain seq x y z
N MET A 1 30.67 22.45 19.16
CA MET A 1 30.21 22.11 18.97
C MET A 1 29.47 21.79 18.74
N ILE A 2 29.35 21.61 18.61
CA ILE A 2 28.68 21.20 18.40
C ILE A 2 27.86 20.97 17.97
N SER A 3 27.70 20.84 17.84
CA SER A 3 26.92 20.54 17.46
C SER A 3 26.13 20.21 17.13
N VAL A 4 26.06 20.03 17.01
CA VAL A 4 25.35 19.68 16.75
C VAL A 4 24.50 19.41 16.52
N PRO A 5 24.32 19.31 16.46
CA PRO A 5 23.42 18.96 16.22
C PRO A 5 22.56 18.72 15.73
N SER A 6 22.43 18.78 15.64
CA SER A 6 21.53 18.61 15.28
C SER A 6 21.12 17.83 14.61
N ILE A 7 21.36 17.39 14.37
CA ILE A 7 20.92 16.71 13.87
C ILE A 7 20.44 16.02 14.00
N PRO A 8 20.28 15.96 13.87
CA PRO A 8 19.67 15.24 13.98
C PRO A 8 19.10 14.67 13.79
N GLU A 9 19.37 15.01 14.29
CA GLU A 9 18.22 14.50 13.87
C GLU A 9 18.37 13.32 13.09
N ASP A 10 17.35 12.45 13.16
CA ASP A 10 17.40 11.25 12.36
C ASP A 10 17.17 11.59 10.92
N PRO A 11 17.92 11.02 9.99
CA PRO A 11 17.62 11.21 8.59
C PRO A 11 16.26 10.60 8.26
N PHE A 12 15.61 11.11 7.22
CA PHE A 12 14.37 10.54 6.76
C PHE A 12 14.61 9.08 6.37
N PRO A 13 13.80 8.14 6.85
CA PRO A 13 14.10 6.72 6.64
C PRO A 13 14.01 6.33 5.17
N ALA A 14 14.93 5.48 4.73
CA ALA A 14 14.94 4.96 3.37
C ALA A 14 14.11 3.68 3.26
N SER A 15 13.89 2.99 4.37
CA SER A 15 13.08 1.78 4.39
C SER A 15 12.56 1.55 5.80
N GLU A 16 11.46 0.78 5.90
CA GLU A 16 10.90 0.39 7.18
C GLU A 16 10.27 -0.99 7.05
N VAL A 17 10.17 -1.68 8.19
CA VAL A 17 9.60 -3.02 8.25
C VAL A 17 8.30 -2.96 9.06
N PHE A 18 7.28 -3.64 8.56
CA PHE A 18 5.98 -3.74 9.22
C PHE A 18 5.56 -5.21 9.25
N VAL A 19 4.75 -5.56 10.24
CA VAL A 19 4.23 -6.93 10.38
C VAL A 19 2.79 -6.95 9.90
N ASP A 20 2.46 -7.92 9.04
CA ASP A 20 1.11 -8.01 8.49
C ASP A 20 0.18 -8.81 9.41
N CYS A 21 -1.07 -9.00 8.98
CA CYS A 21 -2.08 -9.69 9.76
C CYS A 21 -1.73 -11.14 10.04
N CYS A 22 -0.76 -11.74 9.28
CA CYS A 22 -0.38 -13.14 9.45
C CYS A 22 0.95 -13.29 10.21
N GLY A 23 1.48 -12.18 10.72
CA GLY A 23 2.72 -12.20 11.48
C GLY A 23 3.97 -12.18 10.63
N ARG A 24 3.84 -11.92 9.32
CA ARG A 24 5.00 -11.85 8.43
C ARG A 24 5.56 -10.45 8.41
N SER A 25 6.89 -10.35 8.40
CA SER A 25 7.57 -9.07 8.24
C SER A 25 7.58 -8.68 6.78
N ARG A 26 7.23 -7.42 6.51
CA ARG A 26 7.26 -6.88 5.16
C ARG A 26 8.08 -5.62 5.15
N GLU A 27 9.04 -5.56 4.26
CA GLU A 27 9.97 -4.44 4.17
C GLU A 27 9.57 -3.55 3.02
N PHE A 28 9.52 -2.24 3.30
CA PHE A 28 9.10 -1.24 2.32
C PHE A 28 10.24 -0.26 2.08
N ASP A 29 10.49 0.03 0.81
CA ASP A 29 11.35 1.14 0.42
C ASP A 29 10.52 2.42 0.45
N LEU A 30 11.08 3.46 1.04
CA LEU A 30 10.39 4.74 1.18
C LEU A 30 11.03 5.76 0.26
N GLU A 31 10.20 6.57 -0.39
CA GLU A 31 10.66 7.61 -1.28
C GLU A 31 9.94 8.90 -0.94
N LEU A 32 10.72 9.94 -0.65
CA LEU A 32 10.18 11.27 -0.37
C LEU A 32 10.26 12.11 -1.64
N LEU A 33 9.13 12.68 -2.04
CA LEU A 33 9.04 13.53 -3.21
C LEU A 33 8.57 14.90 -2.76
N ASP A 34 9.46 15.89 -2.88
CA ASP A 34 9.15 17.28 -2.55
C ASP A 34 8.78 18.00 -3.84
N ILE A 35 7.57 18.51 -3.90
CA ILE A 35 7.06 19.17 -5.10
C ILE A 35 6.87 20.67 -4.90
N GLY A 36 7.45 21.23 -3.84
CA GLY A 36 7.40 22.66 -3.59
C GLY A 36 6.14 23.13 -2.91
N ARG A 37 5.02 22.44 -3.09
CA ARG A 37 3.75 22.76 -2.47
C ARG A 37 3.40 21.78 -1.39
N GLY A 38 4.36 21.02 -0.94
CA GLY A 38 4.16 19.95 -0.01
C GLY A 38 4.99 18.78 -0.43
N CYS A 39 4.74 17.63 0.17
CA CYS A 39 5.54 16.46 -0.12
C CYS A 39 4.67 15.22 -0.14
N PHE A 40 5.12 14.26 -0.93
CA PHE A 40 4.54 12.92 -0.99
C PHE A 40 5.56 11.93 -0.47
N VAL A 41 5.11 10.92 0.24
CA VAL A 41 5.95 9.81 0.63
C VAL A 41 5.32 8.56 0.06
N ARG A 42 6.11 7.76 -0.64
CA ARG A 42 5.65 6.49 -1.19
C ARG A 42 6.37 5.35 -0.51
N ALA A 43 5.65 4.27 -0.30
CA ALA A 43 6.21 3.04 0.22
C ALA A 43 5.90 1.93 -0.76
N THR A 44 6.93 1.19 -1.14
CA THR A 44 6.80 0.06 -2.07
C THR A 44 7.42 -1.14 -1.40
N GLU A 45 6.66 -2.21 -1.30
CA GLU A 45 7.19 -3.43 -0.68
C GLU A 45 8.32 -4.00 -1.52
N ARG A 46 9.39 -4.40 -0.83
CA ARG A 46 10.60 -4.93 -1.49
C ARG A 46 10.40 -6.39 -1.78
N VAL A 47 9.77 -6.69 -2.92
CA VAL A 47 9.58 -8.07 -3.39
C VAL A 47 9.84 -8.10 -4.88
N ALA A 48 10.12 -9.28 -5.40
CA ALA A 48 10.41 -9.47 -6.82
C ALA A 48 9.11 -9.44 -7.62
N GLY A 49 9.23 -9.04 -8.89
CA GLY A 49 8.12 -9.09 -9.82
C GLY A 49 7.11 -7.98 -9.60
N ASN A 50 5.86 -8.26 -9.90
CA ASN A 50 4.78 -7.30 -9.81
C ASN A 50 3.96 -7.44 -8.53
N ASP A 51 4.34 -8.35 -7.66
CA ASP A 51 3.70 -8.49 -6.36
C ASP A 51 4.16 -7.36 -5.43
N GLY A 52 3.46 -7.22 -4.32
CA GLY A 52 3.85 -6.31 -3.26
C GLY A 52 2.85 -5.20 -3.04
N TYR A 53 2.78 -4.75 -1.82
CA TYR A 53 1.95 -3.61 -1.44
C TYR A 53 2.61 -2.31 -1.89
N ALA A 54 1.78 -1.31 -2.16
CA ALA A 54 2.24 0.05 -2.40
C ALA A 54 1.28 1.01 -1.69
N PHE A 55 1.86 1.98 -1.02
CA PHE A 55 1.09 2.99 -0.28
C PHE A 55 1.71 4.35 -0.53
N ALA A 56 0.91 5.39 -0.34
CA ALA A 56 1.39 6.75 -0.49
C ALA A 56 0.62 7.67 0.44
N ALA A 57 1.26 8.76 0.85
CA ALA A 57 0.62 9.76 1.68
C ALA A 57 1.20 11.12 1.35
N HIS A 58 0.50 12.16 1.76
CA HIS A 58 0.81 13.53 1.40
C HIS A 58 0.70 14.42 2.62
N SER A 59 1.50 15.46 2.66
CA SER A 59 1.34 16.57 3.59
C SER A 59 1.72 17.86 2.87
N GLU A 60 0.98 18.92 3.12
CA GLU A 60 1.27 20.21 2.55
C GLU A 60 2.36 20.96 3.31
N THR A 61 2.69 20.49 4.51
CA THR A 61 3.56 21.25 5.40
C THR A 61 4.84 20.51 5.81
N ASP A 62 4.80 19.20 5.97
CA ASP A 62 5.85 18.53 6.73
C ASP A 62 6.02 17.09 6.24
N PRO A 63 7.24 16.71 5.77
CA PRO A 63 7.46 15.33 5.34
C PRO A 63 7.28 14.31 6.46
N TRP A 64 7.54 14.71 7.73
CA TRP A 64 7.37 13.79 8.85
C TRP A 64 5.89 13.53 9.12
N LEU A 65 5.03 14.52 8.89
CA LEU A 65 3.59 14.32 8.98
C LEU A 65 3.10 13.39 7.87
N ALA A 66 3.62 13.57 6.65
CA ALA A 66 3.29 12.66 5.55
C ALA A 66 3.73 11.24 5.90
N LEU A 67 4.90 11.07 6.49
CA LEU A 67 5.39 9.75 6.89
C LEU A 67 4.49 9.13 7.95
N GLY A 68 4.02 9.91 8.91
CA GLY A 68 3.09 9.40 9.93
C GLY A 68 1.80 8.90 9.31
N ARG A 69 1.25 9.66 8.37
CA ARG A 69 0.05 9.26 7.64
C ARG A 69 0.29 8.00 6.83
N LEU A 70 1.47 7.90 6.21
CA LEU A 70 1.84 6.72 5.44
C LEU A 70 1.91 5.50 6.34
N ARG A 71 2.53 5.63 7.51
CA ARG A 71 2.64 4.50 8.45
C ARG A 71 1.27 4.00 8.87
N ASP A 72 0.33 4.91 9.10
CA ASP A 72 -1.04 4.51 9.45
C ASP A 72 -1.70 3.76 8.30
N LYS A 73 -1.52 4.23 7.07
CA LYS A 73 -2.07 3.55 5.90
C LYS A 73 -1.49 2.15 5.74
N ILE A 74 -0.19 2.01 5.95
CA ILE A 74 0.46 0.70 5.85
C ILE A 74 -0.09 -0.24 6.90
N ARG A 75 -0.20 0.22 8.15
CA ARG A 75 -0.70 -0.62 9.23
C ARG A 75 -2.13 -1.07 8.97
N GLU A 76 -2.98 -0.16 8.52
CA GLU A 76 -4.37 -0.49 8.19
C GLU A 76 -4.44 -1.47 7.03
N GLY A 77 -3.65 -1.23 5.99
CA GLY A 77 -3.65 -2.10 4.81
C GLY A 77 -3.16 -3.50 5.14
N LEU A 78 -2.13 -3.61 5.96
CA LEU A 78 -1.59 -4.91 6.32
C LEU A 78 -2.46 -5.65 7.33
N ALA A 79 -3.30 -4.94 8.06
CA ALA A 79 -4.18 -5.55 9.05
C ALA A 79 -5.40 -6.22 8.41
N THR A 80 -5.72 -5.86 7.17
CA THR A 80 -6.91 -6.34 6.48
C THR A 80 -6.51 -7.32 5.40
N ARG A 81 -7.21 -8.44 5.33
CA ARG A 81 -6.98 -9.42 4.30
C ARG A 81 -8.25 -9.57 3.46
N TYR A 82 -8.11 -9.35 2.16
CA TYR A 82 -9.24 -9.38 1.23
C TYR A 82 -9.37 -10.70 0.49
N LEU A 83 -8.26 -11.43 0.34
CA LEU A 83 -8.24 -12.72 -0.36
C LEU A 83 -8.09 -13.85 0.64
N VAL A 84 -8.74 -14.97 0.35
CA VAL A 84 -8.53 -16.18 1.12
C VAL A 84 -7.12 -16.69 0.82
N GLU A 85 -6.34 -16.93 1.86
CA GLU A 85 -4.96 -17.32 1.68
C GLU A 85 -4.85 -18.70 1.07
N GLY A 86 -3.91 -18.83 0.13
CA GLY A 86 -3.61 -20.13 -0.46
C GLY A 86 -4.58 -20.62 -1.52
N GLN A 87 -5.58 -19.83 -1.87
CA GLN A 87 -6.57 -20.25 -2.86
C GLN A 87 -6.17 -19.90 -4.29
N HIS A 88 -6.33 -20.85 -5.16
CA HIS A 88 -6.13 -20.70 -6.62
C HIS A 88 -7.24 -21.44 -7.33
N PRO A 89 -8.14 -20.76 -8.04
CA PRO A 89 -8.17 -19.32 -8.26
C PRO A 89 -8.49 -18.55 -6.97
N PRO A 90 -8.16 -17.26 -6.93
CA PRO A 90 -8.40 -16.46 -5.73
C PRO A 90 -9.88 -16.31 -5.40
N SER A 91 -10.18 -16.18 -4.12
CA SER A 91 -11.54 -15.89 -3.67
C SER A 91 -11.46 -14.84 -2.56
N LEU A 92 -12.58 -14.14 -2.34
CA LEU A 92 -12.64 -13.05 -1.38
C LEU A 92 -12.98 -13.54 0.00
N THR A 93 -12.43 -12.88 1.03
CA THR A 93 -12.79 -13.15 2.41
C THR A 93 -14.16 -12.58 2.74
N HIS A 94 -14.55 -11.50 2.06
CA HIS A 94 -15.84 -10.86 2.23
C HIS A 94 -16.13 -10.06 0.94
N ASP A 95 -17.14 -9.23 0.96
CA ASP A 95 -17.64 -8.60 -0.25
C ASP A 95 -16.94 -7.30 -0.64
N VAL A 96 -15.83 -6.98 0.01
CA VAL A 96 -15.06 -5.77 -0.30
C VAL A 96 -13.65 -6.18 -0.67
N VAL A 97 -13.11 -5.50 -1.67
CA VAL A 97 -11.71 -5.67 -2.06
C VAL A 97 -11.09 -4.29 -2.22
N ALA A 98 -9.86 -4.15 -1.77
CA ALA A 98 -9.09 -2.92 -1.95
C ALA A 98 -7.66 -3.28 -2.31
N GLY A 99 -7.04 -2.44 -3.12
CA GLY A 99 -5.68 -2.65 -3.57
C GLY A 99 -5.25 -1.51 -4.44
N HIS A 100 -4.27 -1.75 -5.30
CA HIS A 100 -3.87 -0.70 -6.24
C HIS A 100 -3.79 -1.27 -7.65
N ILE A 101 -3.97 -0.37 -8.62
CA ILE A 101 -4.00 -0.74 -10.03
C ILE A 101 -2.57 -0.72 -10.56
N THR A 102 -2.19 -1.77 -11.27
CA THR A 102 -0.86 -1.89 -11.86
C THR A 102 -1.00 -2.09 -13.36
N TYR A 103 0.12 -2.11 -14.03
CA TYR A 103 0.12 -2.49 -15.43
C TYR A 103 -0.27 -3.97 -15.53
N GLY A 104 -1.37 -4.22 -16.23
CA GLY A 104 -1.82 -5.59 -16.48
C GLY A 104 -2.69 -6.21 -15.41
N GLY A 105 -3.05 -5.46 -14.35
CA GLY A 105 -3.89 -6.03 -13.32
C GLY A 105 -4.03 -5.16 -12.10
N ILE A 106 -4.25 -5.80 -10.98
CA ILE A 106 -4.34 -5.12 -9.68
C ILE A 106 -3.51 -5.90 -8.67
N VAL A 107 -3.11 -5.23 -7.60
CA VAL A 107 -2.46 -5.89 -6.48
C VAL A 107 -3.40 -5.82 -5.27
N VAL A 108 -3.71 -6.97 -4.71
CA VAL A 108 -4.57 -7.11 -3.53
C VAL A 108 -3.82 -7.98 -2.53
N ASP A 109 -3.72 -7.52 -1.28
CA ASP A 109 -2.99 -8.23 -0.23
C ASP A 109 -1.52 -8.47 -0.61
N GLY A 110 -0.96 -7.55 -1.41
CA GLY A 110 0.42 -7.69 -1.86
C GLY A 110 0.61 -8.68 -3.00
N ARG A 111 -0.48 -9.22 -3.55
CA ARG A 111 -0.43 -10.22 -4.62
C ARG A 111 -0.96 -9.63 -5.92
N GLN A 112 -0.19 -9.79 -6.98
CA GLN A 112 -0.60 -9.36 -8.32
C GLN A 112 -1.68 -10.29 -8.85
N LEU A 113 -2.81 -9.72 -9.25
CA LEU A 113 -3.87 -10.43 -9.97
C LEU A 113 -3.94 -9.84 -11.35
N GLY A 114 -3.72 -10.67 -12.37
CA GLY A 114 -3.93 -10.25 -13.74
C GLY A 114 -5.41 -10.04 -14.00
N PHE A 115 -5.73 -9.36 -15.10
CA PHE A 115 -7.14 -9.11 -15.42
C PHE A 115 -7.88 -10.41 -15.67
N ASP A 116 -7.20 -11.47 -16.15
CA ASP A 116 -7.83 -12.78 -16.31
C ASP A 116 -8.21 -13.37 -14.96
N GLU A 117 -7.34 -13.26 -13.97
CA GLU A 117 -7.62 -13.75 -12.63
C GLU A 117 -8.74 -12.96 -11.97
N LEU A 118 -8.75 -11.65 -12.21
CA LEU A 118 -9.82 -10.81 -11.69
C LEU A 118 -11.16 -11.19 -12.31
N THR A 119 -11.18 -11.45 -13.62
CA THR A 119 -12.38 -11.89 -14.30
C THR A 119 -12.89 -13.21 -13.70
N THR A 120 -11.99 -14.15 -13.46
CA THR A 120 -12.36 -15.44 -12.87
C THR A 120 -12.96 -15.23 -11.48
N LEU A 121 -12.35 -14.36 -10.68
CA LEU A 121 -12.83 -14.06 -9.33
C LEU A 121 -14.24 -13.46 -9.40
N LEU A 122 -14.45 -12.51 -10.30
CA LEU A 122 -15.75 -11.84 -10.41
C LEU A 122 -16.82 -12.78 -10.95
N SER A 123 -16.46 -13.79 -11.72
CA SER A 123 -17.43 -14.74 -12.28
C SER A 123 -18.20 -15.48 -11.20
N SER A 124 -17.62 -15.63 -10.02
CA SER A 124 -18.30 -16.28 -8.88
C SER A 124 -19.46 -15.44 -8.36
N TYR A 125 -19.53 -14.19 -8.74
CA TYR A 125 -20.53 -13.25 -8.24
C TYR A 125 -21.51 -12.85 -9.34
N GLU A 126 -21.67 -13.68 -10.36
CA GLU A 126 -22.58 -13.38 -11.47
C GLU A 126 -23.99 -13.10 -10.91
N GLY A 127 -24.56 -12.00 -11.37
CA GLY A 127 -25.88 -11.56 -10.90
C GLY A 127 -25.84 -10.63 -9.69
N TRP A 128 -24.69 -10.51 -9.04
CA TRP A 128 -24.55 -9.60 -7.93
C TRP A 128 -24.32 -8.18 -8.44
N HIS A 129 -24.64 -7.20 -7.64
CA HIS A 129 -24.40 -5.81 -7.95
C HIS A 129 -23.07 -5.39 -7.36
N PHE A 130 -22.44 -4.38 -7.97
CA PHE A 130 -21.15 -3.91 -7.47
C PHE A 130 -21.09 -2.40 -7.51
N THR A 131 -20.19 -1.83 -6.69
CA THR A 131 -19.81 -0.43 -6.73
C THR A 131 -18.30 -0.37 -6.88
N LEU A 132 -17.83 0.43 -7.84
CA LEU A 132 -16.39 0.60 -8.03
C LEU A 132 -16.01 2.03 -7.67
N LYS A 133 -15.02 2.16 -6.79
CA LYS A 133 -14.51 3.46 -6.38
C LYS A 133 -13.00 3.48 -6.60
N ILE A 134 -12.53 4.44 -7.37
CA ILE A 134 -11.11 4.61 -7.64
C ILE A 134 -10.68 5.91 -6.98
N VAL A 135 -9.63 5.85 -6.17
CA VAL A 135 -9.19 6.99 -5.38
C VAL A 135 -7.72 7.26 -5.64
N ASP A 136 -7.33 8.51 -5.47
CA ASP A 136 -5.93 8.92 -5.53
C ASP A 136 -5.22 8.37 -4.30
N GLY A 137 -4.16 7.59 -4.52
CA GLY A 137 -3.40 7.00 -3.42
C GLY A 137 -2.72 8.02 -2.52
N TYR A 138 -2.56 9.24 -2.99
CA TYR A 138 -1.93 10.30 -2.20
C TYR A 138 -2.95 11.08 -1.36
N GLY A 139 -4.20 11.05 -1.74
CA GLY A 139 -5.21 11.85 -1.07
C GLY A 139 -5.60 11.28 0.28
N ALA A 140 -6.28 12.12 1.05
CA ALA A 140 -6.92 11.65 2.27
C ALA A 140 -8.13 10.83 1.85
N SER A 141 -8.28 9.71 2.41
CA SER A 141 -9.41 8.85 2.07
C SER A 141 -10.47 8.91 3.12
#